data_aa63cf5b0f28d1d65ee40fb3d4419b65
#
_entry.id   aa63cf5b0f28d1d65ee40fb3d4419b65
#
_cell.length_a   1.000
_cell.length_b   1.000
_cell.length_c   1.000
_cell.angle_alpha   90.00
_cell.angle_beta   90.00
_cell.angle_gamma   90.00
#
_symmetry.space_group_name_H-M   'P 1'
#
loop_
_entity.id
_entity.type
_entity.pdbx_description
1 polymer ?
#
loop_
_entity_poly.entity_id
_entity_poly.type
_entity_poly.pdbx_seq_one_letter_code
_entity_poly.pdbx_strand_id
1 'polypeptide(L)'
;MSEIKQQRWKNVEYTKRQINDAGNTIRRDDSTEEELDFATTVIDNWRAAHAYPLHVIYMHLRRMTGTRRDILVVERLKRLDSIIGKLKRENGMDLWRMQDLGGCRFIVPTVDEVFAFAEKYKNSRVRHEYKRTYDYINNPKPSGYRSLHLVYKFHSDTKDTYNQNMLIEIQFRTHLQHVWATALETMGLFTKQALKAGQGEEYVKRFFVLVSSLFALKEGYPVIPGTLADEKELISEIEQINNDHHLVEMLRAIRVALDHEDGKKFDKQGYYVLILNYNTHRLRIRYFLPSQIDEANTLYTQIESNRRATGIDAVLVRAASFGVLKAAYPNYFADIGEFFVDLVEEYLR
;
A
#
# COMPACT_ATOMS: atom_id res chain seq x y z
N MET A 1 -38.00 -10.15 -11.13
CA MET A 1 -37.14 -8.94 -11.10
C MET A 1 -36.33 -9.00 -9.82
N SER A 2 -35.07 -9.42 -9.90
CA SER A 2 -34.18 -9.51 -8.74
C SER A 2 -33.80 -8.08 -8.31
N GLU A 3 -34.14 -7.70 -7.09
CA GLU A 3 -33.62 -6.50 -6.45
C GLU A 3 -32.10 -6.54 -6.50
N ILE A 4 -31.51 -5.69 -7.34
CA ILE A 4 -30.08 -5.39 -7.27
C ILE A 4 -29.88 -4.71 -5.91
N LYS A 5 -29.38 -5.46 -4.91
CA LYS A 5 -28.99 -4.89 -3.62
C LYS A 5 -28.00 -3.77 -3.90
N GLN A 6 -28.46 -2.54 -3.74
CA GLN A 6 -27.63 -1.34 -3.91
C GLN A 6 -26.44 -1.46 -2.93
N GLN A 7 -25.22 -1.32 -3.45
CA GLN A 7 -24.00 -1.36 -2.66
C GLN A 7 -24.11 -0.30 -1.55
N ARG A 8 -24.16 -0.73 -0.29
CA ARG A 8 -24.19 0.17 0.86
C ARG A 8 -22.76 0.54 1.23
N TRP A 9 -22.42 1.81 1.07
CA TRP A 9 -21.17 2.39 1.52
C TRP A 9 -21.33 2.91 2.95
N LYS A 10 -20.30 2.73 3.78
CA LYS A 10 -20.28 3.30 5.13
C LYS A 10 -20.36 4.81 5.07
N ASN A 11 -21.27 5.41 5.86
CA ASN A 11 -21.34 6.85 6.04
C ASN A 11 -20.35 7.30 7.12
N VAL A 12 -20.02 8.61 7.11
CA VAL A 12 -19.30 9.24 8.20
C VAL A 12 -20.24 9.43 9.37
N GLU A 13 -20.01 8.75 10.48
CA GLU A 13 -20.88 8.74 11.68
C GLU A 13 -20.38 9.70 12.76
N TYR A 14 -19.11 10.13 12.67
CA TYR A 14 -18.46 10.93 13.71
C TYR A 14 -18.04 12.31 13.20
N THR A 15 -18.08 13.30 14.10
CA THR A 15 -17.63 14.66 13.82
C THR A 15 -16.12 14.75 13.70
N LYS A 16 -15.62 15.82 13.06
CA LYS A 16 -14.17 16.13 12.99
C LYS A 16 -13.49 16.07 14.36
N ARG A 17 -14.16 16.60 15.40
CA ARG A 17 -13.62 16.60 16.75
C ARG A 17 -13.44 15.18 17.27
N GLN A 18 -14.48 14.35 17.19
CA GLN A 18 -14.42 12.95 17.64
C GLN A 18 -13.35 12.16 16.89
N ILE A 19 -13.19 12.38 15.56
CA ILE A 19 -12.17 11.72 14.76
C ILE A 19 -10.76 12.12 15.22
N ASN A 20 -10.51 13.39 15.49
CA ASN A 20 -9.21 13.83 15.99
C ASN A 20 -8.97 13.40 17.44
N ASP A 21 -10.00 13.45 18.30
CA ASP A 21 -9.92 12.96 19.69
C ASP A 21 -9.57 11.47 19.73
N ALA A 22 -10.17 10.65 18.86
CA ALA A 22 -9.80 9.24 18.72
C ALA A 22 -8.31 9.05 18.33
N GLY A 23 -7.81 9.86 17.37
CA GLY A 23 -6.38 9.85 17.03
C GLY A 23 -5.47 10.23 18.20
N ASN A 24 -5.90 11.18 19.05
CA ASN A 24 -5.16 11.59 20.25
C ASN A 24 -5.20 10.51 21.33
N THR A 25 -6.36 9.87 21.55
CA THR A 25 -6.50 8.75 22.48
C THR A 25 -5.55 7.61 22.18
N ILE A 26 -5.38 7.25 20.89
CA ILE A 26 -4.43 6.21 20.46
C ILE A 26 -2.96 6.56 20.77
N ARG A 27 -2.61 7.85 20.89
CA ARG A 27 -1.23 8.29 21.20
C ARG A 27 -0.91 8.28 22.67
N ARG A 28 -1.92 8.45 23.52
CA ARG A 28 -1.71 8.53 24.97
C ARG A 28 -1.40 7.15 25.53
N ASP A 29 -0.44 7.11 26.45
CA ASP A 29 -0.04 5.87 27.15
C ASP A 29 -0.97 5.57 28.33
N ASP A 30 -1.73 6.57 28.82
CA ASP A 30 -2.63 6.49 29.96
C ASP A 30 -4.09 6.23 29.59
N SER A 31 -4.38 5.96 28.30
CA SER A 31 -5.74 5.68 27.82
C SER A 31 -6.25 4.35 28.38
N THR A 32 -7.49 4.34 28.86
CA THR A 32 -8.15 3.11 29.32
C THR A 32 -8.49 2.19 28.16
N GLU A 33 -8.77 0.91 28.45
CA GLU A 33 -9.18 -0.06 27.43
C GLU A 33 -10.48 0.37 26.73
N GLU A 34 -11.46 0.87 27.46
CA GLU A 34 -12.72 1.39 26.92
C GLU A 34 -12.50 2.60 25.99
N GLU A 35 -11.61 3.52 26.36
CA GLU A 35 -11.26 4.66 25.52
C GLU A 35 -10.56 4.21 24.22
N LEU A 36 -9.68 3.21 24.29
CA LEU A 36 -8.99 2.65 23.13
C LEU A 36 -9.94 1.91 22.19
N ASP A 37 -10.89 1.16 22.72
CA ASP A 37 -11.92 0.46 21.94
C ASP A 37 -12.84 1.45 21.22
N PHE A 38 -13.30 2.49 21.92
CA PHE A 38 -14.09 3.54 21.30
C PHE A 38 -13.30 4.29 20.23
N ALA A 39 -12.07 4.68 20.52
CA ALA A 39 -11.18 5.35 19.55
C ALA A 39 -10.96 4.48 18.29
N THR A 40 -10.75 3.18 18.47
CA THR A 40 -10.61 2.22 17.38
C THR A 40 -11.86 2.15 16.52
N THR A 41 -13.04 2.14 17.13
CA THR A 41 -14.34 2.16 16.43
C THR A 41 -14.49 3.43 15.56
N VAL A 42 -14.14 4.60 16.10
CA VAL A 42 -14.18 5.88 15.39
C VAL A 42 -13.21 5.87 14.21
N ILE A 43 -11.98 5.39 14.41
CA ILE A 43 -10.95 5.30 13.37
C ILE A 43 -11.40 4.36 12.25
N ASP A 44 -11.98 3.20 12.59
CA ASP A 44 -12.45 2.25 11.58
C ASP A 44 -13.64 2.79 10.78
N ASN A 45 -14.59 3.48 11.41
CA ASN A 45 -15.67 4.16 10.69
C ASN A 45 -15.11 5.20 9.71
N TRP A 46 -14.20 6.08 10.17
CA TRP A 46 -13.58 7.10 9.31
C TRP A 46 -12.82 6.48 8.15
N ARG A 47 -12.05 5.44 8.41
CA ARG A 47 -11.34 4.65 7.40
C ARG A 47 -12.33 4.00 6.41
N ALA A 48 -13.34 3.30 6.89
CA ALA A 48 -14.31 2.59 6.05
C ALA A 48 -15.13 3.56 5.17
N ALA A 49 -15.42 4.76 5.67
CA ALA A 49 -16.11 5.80 4.90
C ALA A 49 -15.29 6.28 3.69
N HIS A 50 -13.95 6.17 3.71
CA HIS A 50 -13.10 6.49 2.56
C HIS A 50 -13.28 5.51 1.38
N ALA A 51 -13.94 4.36 1.57
CA ALA A 51 -14.11 3.36 0.51
C ALA A 51 -14.90 3.88 -0.69
N TYR A 52 -15.95 4.69 -0.50
CA TYR A 52 -16.71 5.28 -1.61
C TYR A 52 -15.90 6.34 -2.38
N PRO A 53 -15.30 7.36 -1.74
CA PRO A 53 -14.41 8.31 -2.41
C PRO A 53 -13.29 7.65 -3.19
N LEU A 54 -12.65 6.67 -2.56
CA LEU A 54 -11.57 5.88 -3.15
C LEU A 54 -12.05 5.15 -4.41
N HIS A 55 -13.21 4.49 -4.32
CA HIS A 55 -13.77 3.75 -5.46
C HIS A 55 -14.10 4.65 -6.65
N VAL A 56 -14.65 5.84 -6.42
CA VAL A 56 -14.97 6.80 -7.50
C VAL A 56 -13.69 7.21 -8.24
N ILE A 57 -12.62 7.53 -7.48
CA ILE A 57 -11.31 7.88 -8.05
C ILE A 57 -10.70 6.68 -8.81
N TYR A 58 -10.74 5.49 -8.21
CA TYR A 58 -10.27 4.26 -8.86
C TYR A 58 -10.97 4.01 -10.19
N MET A 59 -12.30 4.15 -10.25
CA MET A 59 -13.05 3.96 -11.50
C MET A 59 -12.66 4.96 -12.59
N HIS A 60 -12.34 6.20 -12.22
CA HIS A 60 -11.82 7.19 -13.15
C HIS A 60 -10.44 6.79 -13.69
N LEU A 61 -9.52 6.42 -12.80
CA LEU A 61 -8.18 5.93 -13.16
C LEU A 61 -8.26 4.71 -14.09
N ARG A 62 -9.14 3.76 -13.79
CA ARG A 62 -9.39 2.58 -14.64
C ARG A 62 -9.86 2.96 -16.04
N ARG A 63 -10.72 3.96 -16.19
CA ARG A 63 -11.15 4.44 -17.53
C ARG A 63 -9.99 5.07 -18.30
N MET A 64 -9.04 5.72 -17.59
CA MET A 64 -7.88 6.34 -18.24
C MET A 64 -6.93 5.32 -18.89
N THR A 65 -6.91 4.07 -18.43
CA THR A 65 -6.05 3.02 -19.03
C THR A 65 -6.56 2.57 -20.41
N GLY A 66 -7.83 2.80 -20.75
CA GLY A 66 -8.41 2.33 -21.99
C GLY A 66 -8.32 0.80 -22.15
N THR A 67 -7.73 0.34 -23.24
CA THR A 67 -7.53 -1.08 -23.56
C THR A 67 -6.16 -1.61 -23.14
N ARG A 68 -5.30 -0.79 -22.51
CA ARG A 68 -3.95 -1.17 -22.11
C ARG A 68 -4.00 -2.22 -20.98
N ARG A 69 -3.27 -3.32 -21.17
CA ARG A 69 -3.18 -4.44 -20.20
C ARG A 69 -1.90 -4.41 -19.37
N ASP A 70 -0.93 -3.63 -19.80
CA ASP A 70 0.37 -3.40 -19.14
C ASP A 70 0.30 -2.35 -18.02
N ILE A 71 -0.86 -1.73 -17.81
CA ILE A 71 -1.12 -0.78 -16.74
C ILE A 71 -1.94 -1.46 -15.63
N LEU A 72 -1.42 -1.43 -14.41
CA LEU A 72 -2.13 -1.92 -13.24
C LEU A 72 -2.73 -0.77 -12.44
N VAL A 73 -4.01 -0.89 -12.12
CA VAL A 73 -4.70 0.07 -11.25
C VAL A 73 -5.39 -0.69 -10.13
N VAL A 74 -5.09 -0.32 -8.89
CA VAL A 74 -5.69 -0.93 -7.71
C VAL A 74 -6.02 0.11 -6.67
N GLU A 75 -7.01 -0.19 -5.82
CA GLU A 75 -7.42 0.63 -4.69
C GLU A 75 -7.24 -0.13 -3.38
N ARG A 76 -6.85 0.58 -2.33
CA ARG A 76 -6.66 0.00 -0.99
C ARG A 76 -6.99 1.01 0.09
N LEU A 77 -7.75 0.58 1.10
CA LEU A 77 -7.83 1.28 2.38
C LEU A 77 -6.58 0.96 3.22
N LYS A 78 -6.04 1.99 3.88
CA LYS A 78 -4.89 1.83 4.79
C LYS A 78 -5.25 0.91 5.95
N ARG A 79 -4.35 0.00 6.31
CA ARG A 79 -4.54 -0.91 7.44
C ARG A 79 -4.64 -0.14 8.76
N LEU A 80 -5.48 -0.62 9.66
CA LEU A 80 -5.71 0.01 10.97
C LEU A 80 -4.40 0.19 11.75
N ASP A 81 -3.58 -0.85 11.83
CA ASP A 81 -2.26 -0.76 12.48
C ASP A 81 -1.31 0.24 11.83
N SER A 82 -1.38 0.38 10.50
CA SER A 82 -0.58 1.39 9.80
C SER A 82 -1.05 2.81 10.11
N ILE A 83 -2.36 2.99 10.37
CA ILE A 83 -2.93 4.25 10.84
C ILE A 83 -2.45 4.53 12.26
N ILE A 84 -2.62 3.57 13.17
CA ILE A 84 -2.19 3.66 14.57
C ILE A 84 -0.68 3.92 14.66
N GLY A 85 0.12 3.15 13.92
CA GLY A 85 1.57 3.31 13.88
C GLY A 85 2.00 4.68 13.32
N LYS A 86 1.28 5.23 12.34
CA LYS A 86 1.55 6.57 11.80
C LYS A 86 1.20 7.65 12.83
N LEU A 87 0.04 7.54 13.47
CA LEU A 87 -0.37 8.47 14.54
C LEU A 87 0.63 8.52 15.70
N LYS A 88 1.19 7.37 16.09
CA LYS A 88 2.18 7.28 17.18
C LYS A 88 3.56 7.84 16.79
N ARG A 89 3.97 7.69 15.52
CA ARG A 89 5.27 8.20 15.05
C ARG A 89 5.28 9.70 14.75
N GLU A 90 4.17 10.20 14.19
CA GLU A 90 4.07 11.59 13.74
C GLU A 90 3.33 12.43 14.80
N ASN A 91 4.10 13.00 15.73
CA ASN A 91 3.55 13.90 16.75
C ASN A 91 2.83 15.08 16.11
N GLY A 92 1.57 15.34 16.54
CA GLY A 92 0.75 16.43 16.01
C GLY A 92 0.01 16.11 14.70
N MET A 93 0.07 14.89 14.20
CA MET A 93 -0.74 14.45 13.05
C MET A 93 -2.21 14.32 13.47
N ASP A 94 -3.09 15.14 12.91
CA ASP A 94 -4.53 14.96 13.02
C ASP A 94 -4.99 13.80 12.14
N LEU A 95 -5.78 12.88 12.69
CA LEU A 95 -6.38 11.78 11.91
C LEU A 95 -7.25 12.31 10.76
N TRP A 96 -7.98 13.41 10.99
CA TRP A 96 -8.77 14.11 9.97
C TRP A 96 -7.98 14.58 8.76
N ARG A 97 -6.68 14.82 8.93
CA ARG A 97 -5.77 15.32 7.88
C ARG A 97 -4.91 14.23 7.25
N MET A 98 -5.07 12.96 7.66
CA MET A 98 -4.33 11.85 7.10
C MET A 98 -4.72 11.64 5.63
N GLN A 99 -3.73 11.68 4.73
CA GLN A 99 -3.95 11.76 3.27
C GLN A 99 -4.07 10.38 2.61
N ASP A 100 -3.60 9.34 3.28
CA ASP A 100 -3.41 8.00 2.74
C ASP A 100 -4.33 6.93 3.38
N LEU A 101 -5.47 7.38 3.97
CA LEU A 101 -6.51 6.45 4.44
C LEU A 101 -7.12 5.65 3.30
N GLY A 102 -7.38 6.31 2.16
CA GLY A 102 -7.69 5.68 0.89
C GLY A 102 -6.56 5.95 -0.11
N GLY A 103 -6.07 4.91 -0.78
CA GLY A 103 -5.00 5.03 -1.76
C GLY A 103 -5.25 4.23 -3.03
N CYS A 104 -4.98 4.84 -4.19
CA CYS A 104 -4.89 4.16 -5.47
C CYS A 104 -3.42 4.00 -5.85
N ARG A 105 -3.06 2.85 -6.42
CA ARG A 105 -1.80 2.66 -7.14
C ARG A 105 -2.07 2.58 -8.63
N PHE A 106 -1.30 3.32 -9.40
CA PHE A 106 -1.32 3.35 -10.86
C PHE A 106 0.08 3.02 -11.35
N ILE A 107 0.27 1.81 -11.90
CA ILE A 107 1.58 1.26 -12.23
C ILE A 107 1.68 1.17 -13.74
N VAL A 108 2.73 1.76 -14.30
CA VAL A 108 3.01 1.89 -15.74
C VAL A 108 4.44 1.43 -16.09
N PRO A 109 4.73 1.14 -17.36
CA PRO A 109 6.05 0.70 -17.77
C PRO A 109 7.18 1.72 -17.57
N THR A 110 6.94 3.01 -17.82
CA THR A 110 8.02 4.02 -17.90
C THR A 110 7.74 5.24 -17.02
N VAL A 111 8.80 5.97 -16.65
CA VAL A 111 8.69 7.21 -15.87
C VAL A 111 7.98 8.32 -16.66
N ASP A 112 8.19 8.40 -17.97
CA ASP A 112 7.48 9.37 -18.82
C ASP A 112 5.97 9.14 -18.76
N GLU A 113 5.54 7.88 -18.76
CA GLU A 113 4.12 7.53 -18.59
C GLU A 113 3.59 7.88 -17.17
N VAL A 114 4.42 7.75 -16.14
CA VAL A 114 4.05 8.21 -14.78
C VAL A 114 3.65 9.69 -14.81
N PHE A 115 4.50 10.53 -15.37
CA PHE A 115 4.24 11.97 -15.46
C PHE A 115 3.09 12.28 -16.42
N ALA A 116 3.03 11.62 -17.58
CA ALA A 116 1.97 11.83 -18.57
C ALA A 116 0.58 11.47 -18.01
N PHE A 117 0.43 10.34 -17.31
CA PHE A 117 -0.84 9.96 -16.71
C PHE A 117 -1.22 10.82 -15.50
N ALA A 118 -0.25 11.23 -14.69
CA ALA A 118 -0.49 12.16 -13.59
C ALA A 118 -0.98 13.52 -14.10
N GLU A 119 -0.38 14.04 -15.15
CA GLU A 119 -0.80 15.29 -15.77
C GLU A 119 -2.16 15.15 -16.48
N LYS A 120 -2.39 14.04 -17.18
CA LYS A 120 -3.70 13.71 -17.76
C LYS A 120 -4.80 13.67 -16.69
N TYR A 121 -4.50 13.13 -15.48
CA TYR A 121 -5.45 13.11 -14.37
C TYR A 121 -5.72 14.53 -13.85
N LYS A 122 -4.69 15.35 -13.64
CA LYS A 122 -4.84 16.75 -13.20
C LYS A 122 -5.70 17.57 -14.15
N ASN A 123 -5.53 17.36 -15.46
CA ASN A 123 -6.25 18.09 -16.52
C ASN A 123 -7.62 17.46 -16.84
N SER A 124 -7.99 16.36 -16.17
CA SER A 124 -9.29 15.73 -16.38
C SER A 124 -10.41 16.52 -15.68
N ARG A 125 -11.64 16.36 -16.19
CA ARG A 125 -12.84 17.03 -15.65
C ARG A 125 -13.34 16.37 -14.35
N VAL A 126 -12.44 16.14 -13.38
CA VAL A 126 -12.83 15.67 -12.05
C VAL A 126 -13.23 16.88 -11.18
N ARG A 127 -14.25 16.67 -10.33
CA ARG A 127 -14.73 17.72 -9.40
C ARG A 127 -13.99 17.72 -8.07
N HIS A 128 -13.06 16.75 -7.91
CA HIS A 128 -12.26 16.65 -6.69
C HIS A 128 -11.24 17.79 -6.63
N GLU A 129 -11.05 18.35 -5.44
CA GLU A 129 -10.12 19.44 -5.23
C GLU A 129 -8.69 18.92 -5.17
N TYR A 130 -7.83 19.34 -6.09
CA TYR A 130 -6.39 19.07 -6.03
C TYR A 130 -5.78 19.77 -4.79
N LYS A 131 -4.99 19.02 -4.01
CA LYS A 131 -4.32 19.53 -2.81
C LYS A 131 -2.83 19.70 -2.99
N ARG A 132 -2.12 18.66 -3.45
CA ARG A 132 -0.67 18.70 -3.64
C ARG A 132 -0.13 17.54 -4.46
N THR A 133 1.10 17.71 -4.91
CA THR A 133 1.93 16.67 -5.51
C THR A 133 3.16 16.44 -4.62
N TYR A 134 3.55 15.17 -4.47
CA TYR A 134 4.87 14.79 -3.96
C TYR A 134 5.61 14.05 -5.08
N ASP A 135 6.72 14.61 -5.51
CA ASP A 135 7.58 14.01 -6.54
C ASP A 135 8.78 13.35 -5.86
N TYR A 136 8.61 12.08 -5.53
CA TYR A 136 9.68 11.25 -4.98
C TYR A 136 10.47 10.53 -6.09
N ILE A 137 10.21 10.82 -7.38
CA ILE A 137 11.03 10.33 -8.50
C ILE A 137 12.23 11.24 -8.68
N ASN A 138 11.99 12.56 -8.82
CA ASN A 138 13.07 13.54 -8.91
C ASN A 138 13.70 13.87 -7.54
N ASN A 139 12.94 13.74 -6.45
CA ASN A 139 13.37 14.01 -5.08
C ASN A 139 13.14 12.76 -4.22
N PRO A 140 13.93 11.69 -4.38
CA PRO A 140 13.70 10.42 -3.71
C PRO A 140 13.87 10.55 -2.18
N LYS A 141 13.13 9.72 -1.46
CA LYS A 141 13.29 9.66 0.00
C LYS A 141 14.65 9.03 0.36
N PRO A 142 15.26 9.41 1.49
CA PRO A 142 16.51 8.79 1.95
C PRO A 142 16.44 7.27 2.11
N SER A 143 15.24 6.71 2.29
CA SER A 143 14.99 5.27 2.35
C SER A 143 15.08 4.55 1.00
N GLY A 144 15.26 5.27 -0.10
CA GLY A 144 15.19 4.71 -1.46
C GLY A 144 13.80 4.74 -2.10
N TYR A 145 12.76 5.15 -1.37
CA TYR A 145 11.40 5.15 -1.90
C TYR A 145 11.20 6.15 -3.03
N ARG A 146 10.57 5.69 -4.13
CA ARG A 146 10.24 6.48 -5.33
C ARG A 146 8.78 6.29 -5.72
N SER A 147 8.12 7.36 -6.07
CA SER A 147 6.75 7.41 -6.61
C SER A 147 6.36 8.86 -6.87
N LEU A 148 5.42 9.11 -7.77
CA LEU A 148 4.75 10.41 -7.89
C LEU A 148 3.39 10.31 -7.20
N HIS A 149 3.14 11.15 -6.18
CA HIS A 149 1.86 11.14 -5.45
C HIS A 149 1.04 12.38 -5.77
N LEU A 150 -0.22 12.19 -6.07
CA LEU A 150 -1.22 13.26 -6.11
C LEU A 150 -2.19 13.07 -4.94
N VAL A 151 -2.50 14.15 -4.24
CA VAL A 151 -3.49 14.17 -3.17
C VAL A 151 -4.68 15.01 -3.58
N TYR A 152 -5.86 14.40 -3.52
CA TYR A 152 -7.12 15.06 -3.80
C TYR A 152 -8.05 15.00 -2.60
N LYS A 153 -8.78 16.08 -2.36
CA LYS A 153 -9.95 16.09 -1.49
C LYS A 153 -11.16 15.71 -2.33
N PHE A 154 -11.83 14.66 -1.93
CA PHE A 154 -13.00 14.15 -2.62
C PHE A 154 -14.17 15.15 -2.58
N HIS A 155 -14.93 15.22 -3.67
CA HIS A 155 -16.18 15.94 -3.79
C HIS A 155 -17.22 15.08 -4.53
N SER A 156 -18.49 15.15 -4.07
CA SER A 156 -19.63 14.49 -4.71
C SER A 156 -20.82 15.46 -4.78
N ASP A 157 -21.45 15.56 -5.94
CA ASP A 157 -22.67 16.38 -6.11
C ASP A 157 -23.93 15.69 -5.60
N THR A 158 -23.87 14.39 -5.32
CA THR A 158 -25.04 13.56 -5.01
C THR A 158 -25.00 12.91 -3.64
N LYS A 159 -23.84 12.94 -2.96
CA LYS A 159 -23.62 12.28 -1.67
C LYS A 159 -22.86 13.20 -0.71
N ASP A 160 -23.57 14.15 -0.12
CA ASP A 160 -23.00 15.19 0.75
C ASP A 160 -22.27 14.64 1.99
N THR A 161 -22.66 13.44 2.46
CA THR A 161 -21.97 12.79 3.59
C THR A 161 -20.48 12.59 3.35
N TYR A 162 -20.01 12.53 2.09
CA TYR A 162 -18.61 12.39 1.73
C TYR A 162 -17.93 13.72 1.36
N ASN A 163 -18.65 14.86 1.36
CA ASN A 163 -18.10 16.20 1.10
C ASN A 163 -17.40 16.79 2.33
N GLN A 164 -16.77 15.92 3.13
CA GLN A 164 -15.93 16.30 4.26
C GLN A 164 -14.46 16.38 3.82
N ASN A 165 -13.51 16.28 4.74
CA ASN A 165 -12.09 16.29 4.37
C ASN A 165 -11.60 14.89 3.99
N MET A 166 -12.27 14.22 3.06
CA MET A 166 -11.86 12.90 2.60
C MET A 166 -10.73 13.01 1.60
N LEU A 167 -9.51 12.76 2.07
CA LEU A 167 -8.29 12.83 1.26
C LEU A 167 -7.97 11.46 0.68
N ILE A 168 -7.73 11.45 -0.63
CA ILE A 168 -7.34 10.24 -1.38
C ILE A 168 -5.98 10.49 -2.01
N GLU A 169 -5.05 9.58 -1.80
CA GLU A 169 -3.73 9.58 -2.37
C GLU A 169 -3.69 8.70 -3.62
N ILE A 170 -3.20 9.23 -4.74
CA ILE A 170 -2.97 8.48 -5.98
C ILE A 170 -1.46 8.35 -6.15
N GLN A 171 -0.94 7.12 -6.15
CA GLN A 171 0.47 6.79 -6.27
C GLN A 171 0.75 6.30 -7.69
N PHE A 172 1.39 7.13 -8.52
CA PHE A 172 1.87 6.74 -9.84
C PHE A 172 3.30 6.21 -9.71
N ARG A 173 3.56 5.04 -10.26
CA ARG A 173 4.85 4.33 -10.19
C ARG A 173 5.18 3.66 -11.50
N THR A 174 6.47 3.46 -11.75
CA THR A 174 6.89 2.47 -12.72
C THR A 174 6.81 1.07 -12.13
N HIS A 175 6.95 0.07 -13.00
CA HIS A 175 7.05 -1.33 -12.60
C HIS A 175 8.26 -1.55 -11.67
N LEU A 176 9.44 -1.05 -12.00
CA LEU A 176 10.65 -1.16 -11.15
C LEU A 176 10.46 -0.54 -9.77
N GLN A 177 9.86 0.66 -9.69
CA GLN A 177 9.55 1.31 -8.42
C GLN A 177 8.55 0.51 -7.59
N HIS A 178 7.60 -0.17 -8.24
CA HIS A 178 6.64 -1.04 -7.57
C HIS A 178 7.30 -2.32 -7.05
N VAL A 179 8.10 -2.98 -7.85
CA VAL A 179 8.85 -4.20 -7.51
C VAL A 179 9.79 -3.94 -6.33
N TRP A 180 10.55 -2.84 -6.37
CA TRP A 180 11.41 -2.42 -5.28
C TRP A 180 10.62 -2.23 -3.96
N ALA A 181 9.53 -1.46 -4.02
CA ALA A 181 8.71 -1.20 -2.83
C ALA A 181 8.12 -2.49 -2.25
N THR A 182 7.75 -3.43 -3.11
CA THR A 182 7.23 -4.75 -2.72
C THR A 182 8.30 -5.58 -2.03
N ALA A 183 9.51 -5.65 -2.58
CA ALA A 183 10.62 -6.39 -1.99
C ALA A 183 10.99 -5.82 -0.61
N LEU A 184 11.03 -4.49 -0.46
CA LEU A 184 11.26 -3.84 0.83
C LEU A 184 10.14 -4.13 1.85
N GLU A 185 8.85 -4.06 1.44
CA GLU A 185 7.73 -4.42 2.31
C GLU A 185 7.81 -5.88 2.74
N THR A 186 8.14 -6.80 1.82
CA THR A 186 8.31 -8.23 2.08
C THR A 186 9.45 -8.46 3.09
N MET A 187 10.63 -7.88 2.84
CA MET A 187 11.75 -7.95 3.78
C MET A 187 11.36 -7.40 5.17
N GLY A 188 10.69 -6.26 5.23
CA GLY A 188 10.24 -5.63 6.48
C GLY A 188 9.24 -6.48 7.29
N LEU A 189 8.42 -7.31 6.63
CA LEU A 189 7.52 -8.23 7.32
C LEU A 189 8.29 -9.33 8.06
N PHE A 190 9.37 -9.83 7.47
CA PHE A 190 10.16 -10.93 8.03
C PHE A 190 11.24 -10.44 9.01
N THR A 191 11.90 -9.34 8.73
CA THR A 191 12.91 -8.77 9.63
C THR A 191 12.29 -8.20 10.92
N LYS A 192 11.01 -7.79 10.92
CA LYS A 192 10.32 -7.43 12.17
C LYS A 192 10.26 -8.58 13.18
N GLN A 193 10.28 -9.82 12.75
CA GLN A 193 10.42 -10.98 13.63
C GLN A 193 11.89 -11.19 14.06
N ALA A 194 12.86 -10.95 13.19
CA ALA A 194 14.29 -11.00 13.51
C ALA A 194 14.77 -9.77 14.30
N LEU A 195 14.17 -8.60 14.10
CA LEU A 195 14.50 -7.35 14.80
C LEU A 195 14.10 -7.35 16.28
N LYS A 196 13.13 -8.17 16.70
CA LYS A 196 12.92 -8.46 18.12
C LYS A 196 14.13 -9.13 18.78
N ALA A 197 15.05 -9.69 17.97
CA ALA A 197 16.31 -10.27 18.40
C ALA A 197 17.51 -9.29 18.32
N GLY A 198 17.30 -8.02 17.92
CA GLY A 198 18.34 -6.97 17.98
C GLY A 198 19.40 -6.99 16.89
N GLN A 199 19.20 -7.72 15.77
CA GLN A 199 20.21 -7.84 14.71
C GLN A 199 19.73 -7.21 13.38
N GLY A 200 20.53 -6.30 12.80
CA GLY A 200 20.68 -6.17 11.35
C GLY A 200 19.89 -5.12 10.59
N GLU A 201 19.49 -3.95 11.18
CA GLU A 201 18.69 -2.96 10.41
C GLU A 201 19.48 -2.16 9.35
N GLU A 202 20.73 -1.76 9.61
CA GLU A 202 21.44 -0.78 8.75
C GLU A 202 21.83 -1.36 7.39
N TYR A 203 22.34 -2.59 7.33
CA TYR A 203 22.75 -3.20 6.06
C TYR A 203 21.54 -3.51 5.14
N VAL A 204 20.38 -3.88 5.72
CA VAL A 204 19.15 -4.05 4.93
C VAL A 204 18.72 -2.73 4.31
N LYS A 205 18.69 -1.66 5.09
CA LYS A 205 18.37 -0.31 4.58
C LYS A 205 19.33 0.10 3.49
N ARG A 206 20.65 -0.07 3.71
CA ARG A 206 21.68 0.28 2.73
C ARG A 206 21.52 -0.52 1.44
N PHE A 207 21.31 -1.83 1.53
CA PHE A 207 21.05 -2.67 0.37
C PHE A 207 19.90 -2.13 -0.48
N PHE A 208 18.74 -1.86 0.12
CA PHE A 208 17.59 -1.34 -0.63
C PHE A 208 17.79 0.09 -1.17
N VAL A 209 18.56 0.94 -0.50
CA VAL A 209 18.93 2.26 -0.99
C VAL A 209 19.79 2.14 -2.25
N LEU A 210 20.78 1.24 -2.26
CA LEU A 210 21.63 0.97 -3.42
C LEU A 210 20.84 0.40 -4.59
N VAL A 211 19.98 -0.59 -4.35
CA VAL A 211 19.09 -1.15 -5.38
C VAL A 211 18.16 -0.09 -5.97
N SER A 212 17.61 0.81 -5.13
CA SER A 212 16.80 1.92 -5.65
C SER A 212 17.62 2.88 -6.53
N SER A 213 18.88 3.12 -6.19
CA SER A 213 19.77 3.95 -6.99
C SER A 213 20.13 3.28 -8.32
N LEU A 214 20.39 1.97 -8.30
CA LEU A 214 20.64 1.17 -9.50
C LEU A 214 19.44 1.20 -10.45
N PHE A 215 18.23 0.96 -9.95
CA PHE A 215 17.00 1.04 -10.75
C PHE A 215 16.74 2.45 -11.29
N ALA A 216 17.12 3.49 -10.53
CA ALA A 216 16.99 4.86 -10.99
C ALA A 216 17.94 5.18 -12.16
N LEU A 217 19.17 4.68 -12.13
CA LEU A 217 20.11 4.81 -13.27
C LEU A 217 19.53 4.16 -14.54
N LYS A 218 18.94 2.95 -14.41
CA LYS A 218 18.24 2.26 -15.50
C LYS A 218 17.08 3.09 -16.07
N GLU A 219 16.36 3.81 -15.21
CA GLU A 219 15.25 4.69 -15.61
C GLU A 219 15.73 6.08 -16.09
N GLY A 220 17.03 6.42 -16.01
CA GLY A 220 17.58 7.73 -16.36
C GLY A 220 17.31 8.84 -15.35
N TYR A 221 17.15 8.47 -14.07
CA TYR A 221 16.80 9.40 -12.99
C TYR A 221 17.89 9.49 -11.91
N PRO A 222 17.90 10.56 -11.08
CA PRO A 222 18.93 10.75 -10.07
C PRO A 222 18.99 9.60 -9.06
N VAL A 223 20.19 9.21 -8.65
CA VAL A 223 20.42 8.28 -7.53
C VAL A 223 20.01 8.88 -6.19
N ILE A 224 19.94 8.05 -5.16
CA ILE A 224 19.65 8.51 -3.80
C ILE A 224 20.86 9.34 -3.29
N PRO A 225 20.66 10.50 -2.68
CA PRO A 225 21.74 11.25 -2.06
C PRO A 225 22.55 10.39 -1.08
N GLY A 226 23.89 10.39 -1.23
CA GLY A 226 24.79 9.54 -0.45
C GLY A 226 25.06 8.16 -1.06
N THR A 227 24.59 7.91 -2.31
CA THR A 227 25.05 6.80 -3.16
C THR A 227 25.87 7.33 -4.33
N LEU A 228 26.76 6.50 -4.86
CA LEU A 228 27.52 6.85 -6.05
C LEU A 228 26.64 6.72 -7.29
N ALA A 229 26.87 7.57 -8.28
CA ALA A 229 26.16 7.53 -9.57
C ALA A 229 26.93 6.70 -10.61
N ASP A 230 27.58 5.64 -10.15
CA ASP A 230 28.30 4.67 -10.99
C ASP A 230 27.69 3.29 -10.81
N GLU A 231 27.26 2.68 -11.91
CA GLU A 231 26.56 1.39 -11.91
C GLU A 231 27.44 0.27 -11.34
N LYS A 232 28.73 0.24 -11.71
CA LYS A 232 29.66 -0.81 -11.25
C LYS A 232 29.93 -0.72 -9.76
N GLU A 233 30.09 0.50 -9.24
CA GLU A 233 30.29 0.72 -7.80
C GLU A 233 29.05 0.35 -6.99
N LEU A 234 27.83 0.70 -7.50
CA LEU A 234 26.58 0.28 -6.88
C LEU A 234 26.46 -1.24 -6.83
N ILE A 235 26.72 -1.92 -7.96
CA ILE A 235 26.67 -3.40 -8.04
C ILE A 235 27.66 -4.00 -7.07
N SER A 236 28.91 -3.53 -7.05
CA SER A 236 29.97 -4.05 -6.16
C SER A 236 29.57 -3.94 -4.69
N GLU A 237 29.01 -2.81 -4.26
CA GLU A 237 28.55 -2.63 -2.87
C GLU A 237 27.32 -3.52 -2.54
N ILE A 238 26.38 -3.67 -3.48
CA ILE A 238 25.23 -4.57 -3.37
C ILE A 238 25.69 -6.02 -3.19
N GLU A 239 26.65 -6.48 -4.05
CA GLU A 239 27.22 -7.82 -3.98
C GLU A 239 27.94 -8.06 -2.64
N GLN A 240 28.75 -7.10 -2.17
CA GLN A 240 29.43 -7.20 -0.90
C GLN A 240 28.42 -7.39 0.24
N ILE A 241 27.40 -6.53 0.32
CA ILE A 241 26.37 -6.65 1.37
C ILE A 241 25.64 -7.99 1.26
N ASN A 242 25.33 -8.44 0.04
CA ASN A 242 24.65 -9.73 -0.14
C ASN A 242 25.53 -10.92 0.27
N ASN A 243 26.83 -10.89 -0.06
CA ASN A 243 27.77 -11.93 0.32
C ASN A 243 27.95 -12.02 1.84
N ASP A 244 27.92 -10.87 2.54
CA ASP A 244 28.07 -10.81 3.99
C ASP A 244 26.79 -11.21 4.73
N HIS A 245 25.60 -10.97 4.15
CA HIS A 245 24.31 -11.05 4.86
C HIS A 245 23.25 -11.93 4.20
N HIS A 246 23.50 -12.47 3.01
CA HIS A 246 22.61 -13.39 2.28
C HIS A 246 21.18 -12.87 2.08
N LEU A 247 21.02 -11.57 1.78
CA LEU A 247 19.71 -10.93 1.67
C LEU A 247 18.86 -11.46 0.50
N VAL A 248 19.52 -11.76 -0.62
CA VAL A 248 18.86 -12.36 -1.80
C VAL A 248 18.34 -13.75 -1.49
N GLU A 249 19.14 -14.58 -0.80
CA GLU A 249 18.76 -15.93 -0.36
C GLU A 249 17.64 -15.87 0.66
N MET A 250 17.70 -14.90 1.58
CA MET A 250 16.63 -14.67 2.56
C MET A 250 15.30 -14.32 1.86
N LEU A 251 15.32 -13.41 0.90
CA LEU A 251 14.14 -13.06 0.11
C LEU A 251 13.60 -14.27 -0.68
N ARG A 252 14.48 -15.11 -1.27
CA ARG A 252 14.09 -16.36 -1.94
C ARG A 252 13.42 -17.34 -0.98
N ALA A 253 13.98 -17.52 0.22
CA ALA A 253 13.42 -18.40 1.24
C ALA A 253 12.01 -17.97 1.67
N ILE A 254 11.79 -16.67 1.80
CA ILE A 254 10.49 -16.09 2.12
C ILE A 254 9.44 -16.46 1.07
N ARG A 255 9.79 -16.39 -0.22
CA ARG A 255 8.90 -16.77 -1.33
C ARG A 255 8.40 -18.22 -1.24
N VAL A 256 9.27 -19.12 -0.86
CA VAL A 256 8.95 -20.57 -0.78
C VAL A 256 8.08 -20.89 0.44
N ALA A 257 8.20 -20.10 1.52
CA ALA A 257 7.52 -20.38 2.79
C ALA A 257 6.03 -20.02 2.82
N LEU A 258 5.54 -19.21 1.87
CA LEU A 258 4.13 -18.82 1.80
C LEU A 258 3.32 -19.82 0.96
N ASP A 259 2.63 -20.72 1.65
CA ASP A 259 1.72 -21.67 1.03
C ASP A 259 0.40 -20.98 0.64
N HIS A 260 -0.04 -21.14 -0.62
CA HIS A 260 -1.19 -20.45 -1.19
C HIS A 260 -2.43 -21.33 -1.08
N GLU A 261 -3.29 -21.06 -0.10
CA GLU A 261 -4.62 -21.65 -0.05
C GLU A 261 -5.65 -20.83 -0.86
N ASP A 262 -6.34 -21.48 -1.82
CA ASP A 262 -7.65 -21.14 -2.43
C ASP A 262 -7.80 -19.94 -3.38
N GLY A 263 -6.75 -19.21 -3.79
CA GLY A 263 -6.92 -18.00 -4.60
C GLY A 263 -7.39 -18.22 -6.06
N LYS A 264 -7.16 -19.40 -6.64
CA LYS A 264 -7.49 -19.67 -8.07
C LYS A 264 -8.99 -19.80 -8.36
N LYS A 265 -9.85 -19.98 -7.35
CA LYS A 265 -11.30 -20.18 -7.54
C LYS A 265 -12.07 -18.91 -7.91
N PHE A 266 -11.48 -17.72 -7.74
CA PHE A 266 -12.21 -16.45 -7.81
C PHE A 266 -11.53 -15.39 -8.69
N ASP A 267 -11.21 -15.71 -9.94
CA ASP A 267 -10.64 -14.73 -10.86
C ASP A 267 -11.73 -13.78 -11.41
N LYS A 268 -12.31 -12.98 -10.52
CA LYS A 268 -13.43 -12.07 -10.80
C LYS A 268 -13.22 -10.71 -10.12
N GLN A 269 -13.84 -9.69 -10.70
CA GLN A 269 -13.89 -8.38 -10.06
C GLN A 269 -14.64 -8.46 -8.73
N GLY A 270 -14.02 -7.94 -7.65
CA GLY A 270 -14.61 -7.92 -6.31
C GLY A 270 -13.66 -7.44 -5.24
N TYR A 271 -14.05 -7.68 -4.00
CA TYR A 271 -13.22 -7.43 -2.84
C TYR A 271 -12.53 -8.70 -2.39
N TYR A 272 -11.28 -8.56 -1.97
CA TYR A 272 -10.44 -9.63 -1.47
C TYR A 272 -9.92 -9.25 -0.10
N VAL A 273 -10.16 -10.08 0.90
CA VAL A 273 -9.50 -9.98 2.20
C VAL A 273 -8.34 -10.99 2.19
N LEU A 274 -7.13 -10.46 2.15
CA LEU A 274 -5.89 -11.25 2.25
C LEU A 274 -5.57 -11.39 3.73
N ILE A 275 -5.45 -12.60 4.23
CA ILE A 275 -5.25 -12.93 5.65
C ILE A 275 -3.94 -13.69 5.77
N LEU A 276 -2.89 -13.03 6.27
CA LEU A 276 -1.56 -13.60 6.45
C LEU A 276 -1.36 -14.01 7.91
N ASN A 277 -1.12 -15.28 8.15
CA ASN A 277 -0.73 -15.80 9.47
C ASN A 277 0.79 -15.96 9.52
N TYR A 278 1.47 -15.13 10.32
CA TYR A 278 2.92 -15.14 10.45
C TYR A 278 3.45 -16.37 11.21
N ASN A 279 2.64 -16.97 12.09
CA ASN A 279 3.08 -18.11 12.88
C ASN A 279 3.12 -19.40 12.04
N THR A 280 2.19 -19.52 11.09
CA THR A 280 2.07 -20.71 10.22
C THR A 280 2.60 -20.46 8.80
N HIS A 281 3.00 -19.24 8.47
CA HIS A 281 3.40 -18.80 7.12
C HIS A 281 2.35 -19.11 6.05
N ARG A 282 1.05 -18.99 6.39
CA ARG A 282 -0.05 -19.26 5.47
C ARG A 282 -0.81 -17.99 5.09
N LEU A 283 -1.07 -17.84 3.80
CA LEU A 283 -1.94 -16.81 3.23
C LEU A 283 -3.30 -17.42 2.90
N ARG A 284 -4.35 -16.94 3.55
CA ARG A 284 -5.74 -17.27 3.23
C ARG A 284 -6.40 -16.10 2.52
N ILE A 285 -7.20 -16.37 1.47
CA ILE A 285 -7.88 -15.36 0.68
C ILE A 285 -9.38 -15.59 0.77
N ARG A 286 -10.10 -14.52 1.09
CA ARG A 286 -11.57 -14.48 1.08
C ARG A 286 -12.05 -13.51 0.03
N TYR A 287 -12.85 -14.02 -0.91
CA TYR A 287 -13.46 -13.22 -1.97
C TYR A 287 -14.86 -12.78 -1.58
N PHE A 288 -15.21 -11.57 -1.95
CA PHE A 288 -16.53 -10.96 -1.77
C PHE A 288 -16.97 -10.29 -3.07
N LEU A 289 -18.24 -10.42 -3.40
CA LEU A 289 -18.83 -9.72 -4.55
C LEU A 289 -18.75 -8.19 -4.35
N PRO A 290 -18.79 -7.39 -5.44
CA PRO A 290 -18.81 -5.93 -5.32
C PRO A 290 -19.91 -5.37 -4.42
N SER A 291 -21.04 -6.09 -4.29
CA SER A 291 -22.15 -5.71 -3.39
C SER A 291 -21.94 -6.06 -1.92
N GLN A 292 -20.90 -6.85 -1.60
CA GLN A 292 -20.64 -7.38 -0.25
C GLN A 292 -19.51 -6.62 0.47
N ILE A 293 -19.35 -5.33 0.20
CA ILE A 293 -18.28 -4.52 0.81
C ILE A 293 -18.40 -4.45 2.34
N ASP A 294 -19.62 -4.41 2.89
CA ASP A 294 -19.83 -4.34 4.32
C ASP A 294 -19.42 -5.64 5.02
N GLU A 295 -19.71 -6.80 4.41
CA GLU A 295 -19.28 -8.11 4.90
C GLU A 295 -17.73 -8.22 4.86
N ALA A 296 -17.11 -7.73 3.78
CA ALA A 296 -15.66 -7.71 3.64
C ALA A 296 -14.99 -6.80 4.68
N ASN A 297 -15.55 -5.61 4.92
CA ASN A 297 -15.09 -4.70 5.98
C ASN A 297 -15.26 -5.32 7.38
N THR A 298 -16.39 -5.96 7.64
CA THR A 298 -16.65 -6.63 8.93
C THR A 298 -15.62 -7.71 9.21
N LEU A 299 -15.35 -8.59 8.23
CA LEU A 299 -14.33 -9.63 8.39
C LEU A 299 -12.94 -9.01 8.59
N TYR A 300 -12.60 -7.99 7.80
CA TYR A 300 -11.33 -7.27 7.94
C TYR A 300 -11.15 -6.72 9.36
N THR A 301 -12.15 -5.98 9.86
CA THR A 301 -12.11 -5.36 11.19
C THR A 301 -12.01 -6.39 12.30
N GLN A 302 -12.77 -7.51 12.21
CA GLN A 302 -12.69 -8.61 13.17
C GLN A 302 -11.28 -9.21 13.27
N ILE A 303 -10.58 -9.36 12.14
CA ILE A 303 -9.23 -9.93 12.13
C ILE A 303 -8.24 -8.91 12.69
N GLU A 304 -8.31 -7.66 12.26
CA GLU A 304 -7.37 -6.61 12.70
C GLU A 304 -7.50 -6.31 14.20
N SER A 305 -8.72 -6.34 14.77
CA SER A 305 -8.92 -6.13 16.20
C SER A 305 -8.26 -7.21 17.07
N ASN A 306 -8.14 -8.43 16.57
CA ASN A 306 -7.54 -9.55 17.29
C ASN A 306 -6.06 -9.80 16.94
N ARG A 307 -5.46 -8.99 16.09
CA ARG A 307 -4.13 -9.21 15.50
C ARG A 307 -3.01 -9.38 16.52
N ARG A 308 -2.98 -8.55 17.58
CA ARG A 308 -1.92 -8.59 18.59
C ARG A 308 -1.85 -9.93 19.32
N ALA A 309 -3.00 -10.57 19.51
CA ALA A 309 -3.09 -11.86 20.18
C ALA A 309 -2.80 -13.04 19.25
N THR A 310 -3.08 -12.90 17.95
CA THR A 310 -3.10 -14.04 17.01
C THR A 310 -1.90 -14.11 16.06
N GLY A 311 -1.15 -13.02 15.87
CA GLY A 311 -0.09 -12.96 14.86
C GLY A 311 -0.63 -13.04 13.42
N ILE A 312 -1.89 -12.63 13.21
CA ILE A 312 -2.56 -12.63 11.90
C ILE A 312 -2.69 -11.19 11.41
N ASP A 313 -2.34 -10.93 10.17
CA ASP A 313 -2.51 -9.65 9.47
C ASP A 313 -3.57 -9.77 8.40
N ALA A 314 -4.31 -8.70 8.13
CA ALA A 314 -5.26 -8.67 7.05
C ALA A 314 -5.13 -7.41 6.19
N VAL A 315 -5.53 -7.51 4.93
CA VAL A 315 -5.73 -6.35 4.07
C VAL A 315 -6.97 -6.53 3.21
N LEU A 316 -7.77 -5.48 3.13
CA LEU A 316 -8.93 -5.43 2.26
C LEU A 316 -8.56 -4.68 0.98
N VAL A 317 -8.71 -5.35 -0.16
CA VAL A 317 -8.34 -4.85 -1.49
C VAL A 317 -9.49 -5.04 -2.45
N ARG A 318 -9.69 -4.08 -3.34
CA ARG A 318 -10.53 -4.27 -4.53
C ARG A 318 -9.66 -4.45 -5.76
N ALA A 319 -9.93 -5.50 -6.54
CA ALA A 319 -9.23 -5.78 -7.79
C ALA A 319 -10.20 -6.22 -8.89
N ALA A 320 -9.80 -6.02 -10.16
CA ALA A 320 -10.57 -6.42 -11.32
C ALA A 320 -10.56 -7.93 -11.55
N SER A 321 -9.50 -8.61 -11.07
CA SER A 321 -9.33 -10.06 -11.10
C SER A 321 -8.32 -10.48 -10.03
N PHE A 322 -8.22 -11.78 -9.78
CA PHE A 322 -7.19 -12.34 -8.91
C PHE A 322 -5.77 -12.11 -9.46
N GLY A 323 -5.58 -12.19 -10.78
CA GLY A 323 -4.31 -11.87 -11.42
C GLY A 323 -3.85 -10.43 -11.18
N VAL A 324 -4.76 -9.45 -11.28
CA VAL A 324 -4.50 -8.04 -10.97
C VAL A 324 -4.17 -7.86 -9.49
N LEU A 325 -4.89 -8.56 -8.59
CA LEU A 325 -4.61 -8.54 -7.16
C LEU A 325 -3.18 -9.01 -6.86
N LYS A 326 -2.79 -10.16 -7.41
CA LYS A 326 -1.46 -10.76 -7.21
C LYS A 326 -0.35 -9.82 -7.73
N ALA A 327 -0.51 -9.29 -8.93
CA ALA A 327 0.46 -8.36 -9.53
C ALA A 327 0.61 -7.05 -8.76
N ALA A 328 -0.46 -6.55 -8.13
CA ALA A 328 -0.45 -5.29 -7.40
C ALA A 328 -0.04 -5.39 -5.92
N TYR A 329 -0.12 -6.59 -5.36
CA TYR A 329 0.21 -6.89 -3.96
C TYR A 329 1.08 -8.14 -3.83
N PRO A 330 2.17 -8.26 -4.61
CA PRO A 330 3.00 -9.45 -4.64
C PRO A 330 3.65 -9.76 -3.27
N ASN A 331 3.83 -8.76 -2.40
CA ASN A 331 4.33 -8.94 -1.03
C ASN A 331 3.47 -9.88 -0.17
N TYR A 332 2.16 -9.95 -0.39
CA TYR A 332 1.29 -10.92 0.31
C TYR A 332 1.40 -12.33 -0.25
N PHE A 333 1.81 -12.43 -1.50
CA PHE A 333 2.01 -13.73 -2.17
C PHE A 333 3.48 -14.16 -2.11
N ALA A 334 4.33 -13.36 -1.45
CA ALA A 334 5.78 -13.45 -1.55
C ALA A 334 6.28 -13.55 -3.01
N ASP A 335 5.52 -12.98 -3.93
CA ASP A 335 5.86 -12.97 -5.35
C ASP A 335 6.77 -11.77 -5.64
N ILE A 336 8.02 -11.95 -5.31
CA ILE A 336 9.13 -11.04 -5.59
C ILE A 336 9.99 -11.56 -6.74
N GLY A 337 9.40 -12.43 -7.58
CA GLY A 337 10.09 -13.05 -8.71
C GLY A 337 10.66 -12.01 -9.67
N GLU A 338 9.89 -10.96 -9.96
CA GLU A 338 10.34 -9.87 -10.83
C GLU A 338 11.50 -9.08 -10.21
N PHE A 339 11.53 -8.89 -8.89
CA PHE A 339 12.68 -8.28 -8.21
C PHE A 339 13.97 -9.09 -8.43
N PHE A 340 13.88 -10.42 -8.43
CA PHE A 340 15.04 -11.26 -8.71
C PHE A 340 15.47 -11.17 -10.17
N VAL A 341 14.52 -11.17 -11.12
CA VAL A 341 14.85 -10.99 -12.55
C VAL A 341 15.51 -9.63 -12.76
N ASP A 342 14.91 -8.56 -12.28
CA ASP A 342 15.38 -7.19 -12.49
C ASP A 342 16.68 -6.86 -11.72
N LEU A 343 17.00 -7.56 -10.64
CA LEU A 343 18.21 -7.32 -9.86
C LEU A 343 19.24 -8.44 -10.08
N VAL A 344 18.86 -9.70 -9.78
CA VAL A 344 19.84 -10.80 -9.69
C VAL A 344 20.24 -11.30 -11.05
N GLU A 345 19.29 -11.52 -11.97
CA GLU A 345 19.59 -12.04 -13.30
C GLU A 345 20.26 -11.00 -14.19
N GLU A 346 19.96 -9.71 -13.96
CA GLU A 346 20.52 -8.62 -14.76
C GLU A 346 21.87 -8.14 -14.22
N TYR A 347 22.05 -8.05 -12.90
CA TYR A 347 23.20 -7.36 -12.29
C TYR A 347 24.09 -8.22 -11.38
N LEU A 348 23.56 -9.26 -10.71
CA LEU A 348 24.27 -10.04 -9.71
C LEU A 348 24.52 -11.48 -10.21
N ARG A 349 25.22 -11.64 -11.34
CA ARG A 349 25.57 -12.95 -11.95
C ARG A 349 26.88 -13.49 -11.45
#